data_4ff22116d3ab260ea27f382236ae5334
#
_entry.id   4ff22116d3ab260ea27f382236ae5334
#
_cell.length_a   1.000
_cell.length_b   1.000
_cell.length_c   1.000
_cell.angle_alpha   90.00
_cell.angle_beta   90.00
_cell.angle_gamma   90.00
#
_symmetry.space_group_name_H-M   'P 1'
#
loop_
_entity.id
_entity.type
_entity.pdbx_description
1 polymer ?
#
loop_
_entity_poly.entity_id
_entity_poly.type
_entity_poly.pdbx_seq_one_letter_code
_entity_poly.pdbx_strand_id
1 'polypeptide(L)'
;MARGGFSQEELEALNNNKYVIYAENNRIVYSNEFKFLFMKEFESGKSPKEIFLAAGFDTNALGSKRIERATARWKESYAAGTLGTYDDAHLREIHAANEEKRKKGHVQETVALQATKIKVLEAKVEALDKEIAKLRLRIHTMRMAKSQQKIFCVKKESAIINLLRAKVELLLTVGFIDRDKYDYSIRD
;
A
#
# COMPACT_ATOMS: atom_id res chain seq x y z
N MET A 1 -14.31 23.93 23.28
CA MET A 1 -13.58 23.33 22.16
C MET A 1 -14.55 23.15 20.99
N ALA A 2 -14.19 23.57 19.78
CA ALA A 2 -15.01 23.31 18.60
C ALA A 2 -14.98 21.79 18.36
N ARG A 3 -16.16 21.14 18.38
CA ARG A 3 -16.28 19.73 17.96
C ARG A 3 -15.70 19.62 16.55
N GLY A 4 -14.79 18.67 16.33
CA GLY A 4 -14.42 18.21 15.00
C GLY A 4 -15.66 17.76 14.20
N GLY A 5 -15.51 17.16 13.05
CA GLY A 5 -16.64 16.67 12.25
C GLY A 5 -17.57 15.73 13.00
N PHE A 6 -18.62 15.29 12.34
CA PHE A 6 -19.53 14.25 12.83
C PHE A 6 -18.83 12.89 12.86
N SER A 7 -19.19 12.03 13.80
CA SER A 7 -18.82 10.62 13.75
C SER A 7 -19.55 9.90 12.61
N GLN A 8 -19.10 8.71 12.26
CA GLN A 8 -19.74 7.91 11.21
C GLN A 8 -21.20 7.57 11.56
N GLU A 9 -21.46 7.23 12.83
CA GLU A 9 -22.80 6.94 13.35
C GLU A 9 -23.72 8.17 13.29
N GLU A 10 -23.19 9.34 13.67
CA GLU A 10 -23.92 10.62 13.57
C GLU A 10 -24.25 10.97 12.11
N LEU A 11 -23.33 10.72 11.17
CA LEU A 11 -23.55 10.94 9.75
C LEU A 11 -24.62 10.00 9.17
N GLU A 12 -24.62 8.74 9.56
CA GLU A 12 -25.62 7.76 9.16
C GLU A 12 -27.03 8.14 9.69
N ALA A 13 -27.11 8.53 10.96
CA ALA A 13 -28.35 9.01 11.56
C ALA A 13 -28.88 10.26 10.86
N LEU A 14 -28.00 11.21 10.53
CA LEU A 14 -28.35 12.43 9.79
C LEU A 14 -28.82 12.12 8.38
N ASN A 15 -28.13 11.26 7.63
CA ASN A 15 -28.50 10.91 6.26
C ASN A 15 -29.80 10.08 6.18
N ASN A 16 -30.17 9.37 7.25
CA ASN A 16 -31.44 8.67 7.35
C ASN A 16 -32.62 9.59 7.73
N ASN A 17 -32.38 10.83 8.11
CA ASN A 17 -33.44 11.78 8.43
C ASN A 17 -34.06 12.35 7.15
N LYS A 18 -35.40 12.27 7.00
CA LYS A 18 -36.15 12.71 5.82
C LYS A 18 -35.95 14.20 5.47
N TYR A 19 -35.54 15.01 6.42
CA TYR A 19 -35.33 16.43 6.27
C TYR A 19 -33.88 16.79 5.92
N VAL A 20 -33.02 15.81 5.72
CA VAL A 20 -31.65 15.98 5.28
C VAL A 20 -31.52 15.53 3.83
N ILE A 21 -30.97 16.37 2.97
CA ILE A 21 -30.63 16.03 1.59
C ILE A 21 -29.35 15.20 1.60
N TYR A 22 -28.32 15.70 2.29
CA TYR A 22 -27.11 14.95 2.62
C TYR A 22 -26.37 15.59 3.81
N ALA A 23 -25.59 14.76 4.50
CA ALA A 23 -24.65 15.19 5.53
C ALA A 23 -23.28 14.58 5.25
N GLU A 24 -22.26 15.41 5.32
CA GLU A 24 -20.88 15.01 5.04
C GLU A 24 -19.91 15.77 5.96
N ASN A 25 -18.98 15.04 6.58
CA ASN A 25 -17.97 15.61 7.49
C ASN A 25 -18.53 16.61 8.50
N ASN A 26 -18.56 17.88 8.13
CA ASN A 26 -18.96 18.98 8.95
C ASN A 26 -20.13 19.80 8.38
N ARG A 27 -20.69 19.37 7.26
CA ARG A 27 -21.74 20.08 6.53
C ARG A 27 -23.02 19.25 6.49
N ILE A 28 -24.15 19.91 6.72
CA ILE A 28 -25.48 19.34 6.53
C ILE A 28 -26.23 20.23 5.55
N VAL A 29 -26.89 19.62 4.59
CA VAL A 29 -27.81 20.30 3.68
C VAL A 29 -29.20 19.79 3.99
N TYR A 30 -30.01 20.71 4.48
CA TYR A 30 -31.40 20.46 4.88
C TYR A 30 -32.34 20.64 3.69
N SER A 31 -33.42 19.86 3.65
CA SER A 31 -34.46 19.98 2.64
C SER A 31 -35.20 21.32 2.73
N ASN A 32 -35.77 21.76 1.63
CA ASN A 32 -36.61 22.97 1.62
C ASN A 32 -37.87 22.76 2.45
N GLU A 33 -38.43 21.56 2.46
CA GLU A 33 -39.55 21.17 3.32
C GLU A 33 -39.24 21.49 4.80
N PHE A 34 -38.05 21.10 5.28
CA PHE A 34 -37.67 21.38 6.66
C PHE A 34 -37.44 22.89 6.92
N LYS A 35 -36.81 23.59 5.98
CA LYS A 35 -36.58 25.04 6.14
C LYS A 35 -37.87 25.82 6.25
N PHE A 36 -38.89 25.49 5.43
CA PHE A 36 -40.20 26.11 5.52
C PHE A 36 -40.97 25.71 6.78
N LEU A 37 -40.94 24.41 7.16
CA LEU A 37 -41.51 23.94 8.40
C LEU A 37 -40.88 24.66 9.59
N PHE A 38 -39.56 24.78 9.61
CA PHE A 38 -38.81 25.48 10.64
C PHE A 38 -39.28 26.96 10.79
N MET A 39 -39.38 27.68 9.69
CA MET A 39 -39.81 29.09 9.71
C MET A 39 -41.24 29.23 10.27
N LYS A 40 -42.15 28.38 9.82
CA LYS A 40 -43.54 28.37 10.30
C LYS A 40 -43.63 28.14 11.82
N GLU A 41 -42.89 27.12 12.32
CA GLU A 41 -42.90 26.80 13.74
C GLU A 41 -42.17 27.86 14.57
N PHE A 42 -41.12 28.46 14.00
CA PHE A 42 -40.38 29.57 14.65
C PHE A 42 -41.24 30.83 14.78
N GLU A 43 -42.02 31.17 13.77
CA GLU A 43 -42.98 32.31 13.84
C GLU A 43 -44.11 32.04 14.84
N SER A 44 -44.44 30.77 15.07
CA SER A 44 -45.42 30.42 16.12
C SER A 44 -44.84 30.47 17.56
N GLY A 45 -43.55 30.87 17.72
CA GLY A 45 -42.89 31.08 18.99
C GLY A 45 -42.13 29.91 19.55
N LYS A 46 -41.97 28.78 18.81
CA LYS A 46 -41.17 27.67 19.26
C LYS A 46 -39.66 27.99 19.21
N SER A 47 -38.91 27.48 20.14
CA SER A 47 -37.46 27.65 20.12
C SER A 47 -36.78 26.83 19.01
N PRO A 48 -35.68 27.29 18.40
CA PRO A 48 -34.95 26.54 17.39
C PRO A 48 -34.61 25.09 17.77
N LYS A 49 -34.21 24.90 19.06
CA LYS A 49 -33.84 23.58 19.56
C LYS A 49 -35.04 22.63 19.63
N GLU A 50 -36.21 23.10 20.03
CA GLU A 50 -37.44 22.32 20.07
C GLU A 50 -37.89 21.90 18.66
N ILE A 51 -37.77 22.79 17.66
CA ILE A 51 -38.12 22.51 16.28
C ILE A 51 -37.20 21.41 15.68
N PHE A 52 -35.90 21.50 15.91
CA PHE A 52 -34.95 20.47 15.48
C PHE A 52 -35.22 19.13 16.19
N LEU A 53 -35.49 19.14 17.49
CA LEU A 53 -35.81 17.92 18.25
C LEU A 53 -37.11 17.26 17.72
N ALA A 54 -38.15 18.06 17.50
CA ALA A 54 -39.42 17.58 16.95
C ALA A 54 -39.28 16.99 15.52
N ALA A 55 -38.31 17.46 14.75
CA ALA A 55 -37.97 16.94 13.45
C ALA A 55 -37.03 15.71 13.47
N GLY A 56 -36.75 15.16 14.67
CA GLY A 56 -35.97 13.94 14.84
C GLY A 56 -34.44 14.14 14.79
N PHE A 57 -33.97 15.37 14.99
CA PHE A 57 -32.52 15.63 15.06
C PHE A 57 -32.00 15.46 16.49
N ASP A 58 -30.85 14.81 16.63
CA ASP A 58 -30.11 14.88 17.90
C ASP A 58 -29.44 16.26 18.03
N THR A 59 -30.04 17.10 18.87
CA THR A 59 -29.56 18.46 19.12
C THR A 59 -28.23 18.51 19.84
N ASN A 60 -27.82 17.42 20.51
CA ASN A 60 -26.50 17.32 21.17
C ASN A 60 -25.43 17.02 20.14
N ALA A 61 -25.69 16.12 19.19
CA ALA A 61 -24.80 15.82 18.05
C ALA A 61 -24.63 17.03 17.13
N LEU A 62 -25.73 17.74 16.83
CA LEU A 62 -25.70 18.97 16.03
C LEU A 62 -24.90 20.10 16.71
N GLY A 63 -25.10 20.28 17.97
CA GLY A 63 -24.55 21.39 18.78
C GLY A 63 -25.28 22.72 18.54
N SER A 64 -25.39 23.54 19.62
CA SER A 64 -26.13 24.81 19.60
C SER A 64 -25.70 25.80 18.54
N LYS A 65 -24.38 25.95 18.36
CA LYS A 65 -23.81 26.88 17.35
C LYS A 65 -24.24 26.57 15.92
N ARG A 66 -24.44 25.29 15.58
CA ARG A 66 -24.87 24.87 14.25
C ARG A 66 -26.34 25.18 14.01
N ILE A 67 -27.17 24.94 15.05
CA ILE A 67 -28.60 25.30 15.08
C ILE A 67 -28.76 26.82 14.94
N GLU A 68 -28.05 27.61 15.73
CA GLU A 68 -28.06 29.07 15.68
C GLU A 68 -27.69 29.61 14.29
N ARG A 69 -26.61 29.10 13.69
CA ARG A 69 -26.17 29.49 12.33
C ARG A 69 -27.18 29.12 11.25
N ALA A 70 -27.82 27.96 11.36
CA ALA A 70 -28.88 27.56 10.43
C ALA A 70 -30.09 28.49 10.57
N THR A 71 -30.52 28.73 11.80
CA THR A 71 -31.62 29.65 12.11
C THR A 71 -31.37 31.06 11.54
N ALA A 72 -30.20 31.63 11.80
CA ALA A 72 -29.87 33.00 11.32
C ALA A 72 -29.95 33.08 9.77
N ARG A 73 -29.35 32.10 9.08
CA ARG A 73 -29.37 32.04 7.61
C ARG A 73 -30.77 31.88 7.04
N TRP A 74 -31.59 31.01 7.67
CA TRP A 74 -32.96 30.79 7.16
C TRP A 74 -33.88 31.98 7.41
N LYS A 75 -33.73 32.65 8.53
CA LYS A 75 -34.45 33.93 8.81
C LYS A 75 -34.09 34.99 7.77
N GLU A 76 -32.81 35.15 7.49
CA GLU A 76 -32.35 36.12 6.48
C GLU A 76 -32.90 35.78 5.08
N SER A 77 -32.75 34.50 4.66
CA SER A 77 -33.26 34.04 3.37
C SER A 77 -34.79 34.10 3.26
N TYR A 78 -35.51 33.87 4.34
CA TYR A 78 -36.96 33.94 4.40
C TYR A 78 -37.43 35.39 4.28
N ALA A 79 -36.80 36.28 5.02
CA ALA A 79 -37.10 37.74 4.91
C ALA A 79 -36.79 38.29 3.52
N ALA A 80 -35.75 37.78 2.85
CA ALA A 80 -35.38 38.14 1.49
C ALA A 80 -36.24 37.47 0.40
N GLY A 81 -37.15 36.55 0.77
CA GLY A 81 -37.94 35.75 -0.20
C GLY A 81 -37.13 34.75 -1.01
N THR A 82 -35.91 34.42 -0.56
CA THR A 82 -34.98 33.53 -1.29
C THR A 82 -34.87 32.15 -0.65
N LEU A 83 -35.64 31.87 0.40
CA LEU A 83 -35.63 30.54 1.02
C LEU A 83 -36.22 29.52 0.03
N GLY A 84 -35.48 28.44 -0.21
CA GLY A 84 -35.93 27.37 -1.12
C GLY A 84 -35.69 27.67 -2.61
N THR A 85 -34.87 28.65 -2.97
CA THR A 85 -34.57 28.99 -4.38
C THR A 85 -33.98 27.83 -5.18
N TYR A 86 -33.24 26.95 -4.50
CA TYR A 86 -32.66 25.75 -5.14
C TYR A 86 -33.53 24.54 -4.84
N ASP A 87 -33.92 23.81 -5.88
CA ASP A 87 -34.69 22.56 -5.75
C ASP A 87 -33.85 21.47 -5.05
N ASP A 88 -34.48 20.71 -4.20
CA ASP A 88 -33.86 19.63 -3.45
C ASP A 88 -33.33 18.51 -4.38
N ALA A 89 -33.99 18.24 -5.51
CA ALA A 89 -33.54 17.31 -6.52
C ALA A 89 -32.21 17.77 -7.16
N HIS A 90 -32.13 19.02 -7.55
CA HIS A 90 -30.90 19.60 -8.10
C HIS A 90 -29.73 19.58 -7.12
N LEU A 91 -29.97 19.82 -5.83
CA LEU A 91 -28.94 19.71 -4.81
C LEU A 91 -28.42 18.30 -4.64
N ARG A 92 -29.29 17.27 -4.76
CA ARG A 92 -28.89 15.86 -4.76
C ARG A 92 -28.03 15.49 -5.97
N GLU A 93 -28.42 15.96 -7.15
CA GLU A 93 -27.65 15.73 -8.39
C GLU A 93 -26.26 16.35 -8.32
N ILE A 94 -26.14 17.60 -7.87
CA ILE A 94 -24.84 18.28 -7.67
C ILE A 94 -23.98 17.48 -6.68
N HIS A 95 -24.57 17.04 -5.58
CA HIS A 95 -23.82 16.23 -4.59
C HIS A 95 -23.32 14.94 -5.20
N ALA A 96 -24.20 14.17 -5.87
CA ALA A 96 -23.84 12.92 -6.53
C ALA A 96 -22.72 13.11 -7.57
N ALA A 97 -22.81 14.14 -8.39
CA ALA A 97 -21.79 14.47 -9.39
C ALA A 97 -20.44 14.83 -8.74
N ASN A 98 -20.44 15.54 -7.62
CA ASN A 98 -19.24 15.89 -6.88
C ASN A 98 -18.60 14.67 -6.21
N GLU A 99 -19.41 13.79 -5.63
CA GLU A 99 -18.94 12.52 -5.03
C GLU A 99 -18.30 11.63 -6.10
N GLU A 100 -18.89 11.52 -7.27
CA GLU A 100 -18.32 10.75 -8.37
C GLU A 100 -16.96 11.31 -8.83
N LYS A 101 -16.85 12.65 -8.94
CA LYS A 101 -15.57 13.32 -9.25
C LYS A 101 -14.52 13.06 -8.19
N ARG A 102 -14.88 13.10 -6.91
CA ARG A 102 -13.96 12.79 -5.79
C ARG A 102 -13.47 11.34 -5.84
N LYS A 103 -14.39 10.39 -6.06
CA LYS A 103 -14.03 8.97 -6.20
C LYS A 103 -13.08 8.73 -7.37
N LYS A 104 -13.36 9.32 -8.55
CA LYS A 104 -12.47 9.25 -9.73
C LYS A 104 -11.10 9.86 -9.45
N GLY A 105 -11.04 11.03 -8.82
CA GLY A 105 -9.77 11.68 -8.44
C GLY A 105 -8.93 10.83 -7.49
N HIS A 106 -9.54 10.25 -6.46
CA HIS A 106 -8.84 9.38 -5.51
C HIS A 106 -8.33 8.09 -6.14
N VAL A 107 -9.11 7.47 -7.03
CA VAL A 107 -8.66 6.29 -7.81
C VAL A 107 -7.47 6.65 -8.68
N GLN A 108 -7.51 7.79 -9.36
CA GLN A 108 -6.42 8.21 -10.25
C GLN A 108 -5.11 8.49 -9.47
N GLU A 109 -5.22 9.08 -8.29
CA GLU A 109 -4.08 9.32 -7.40
C GLU A 109 -3.47 8.00 -6.89
N THR A 110 -4.30 7.05 -6.47
CA THR A 110 -3.84 5.73 -6.02
C THR A 110 -3.17 4.94 -7.15
N VAL A 111 -3.71 4.98 -8.36
CA VAL A 111 -3.11 4.36 -9.55
C VAL A 111 -1.74 4.98 -9.86
N ALA A 112 -1.62 6.31 -9.82
CA ALA A 112 -0.35 7.00 -10.04
C ALA A 112 0.71 6.60 -8.98
N LEU A 113 0.31 6.51 -7.71
CA LEU A 113 1.19 6.08 -6.63
C LEU A 113 1.65 4.62 -6.80
N GLN A 114 0.74 3.73 -7.22
CA GLN A 114 1.08 2.34 -7.51
C GLN A 114 2.03 2.23 -8.70
N ALA A 115 1.80 2.99 -9.76
CA ALA A 115 2.69 3.02 -10.93
C ALA A 115 4.13 3.45 -10.57
N THR A 116 4.28 4.43 -9.68
CA THR A 116 5.61 4.83 -9.19
C THR A 116 6.29 3.74 -8.35
N LYS A 117 5.53 3.03 -7.50
CA LYS A 117 6.05 1.90 -6.73
C LYS A 117 6.50 0.75 -7.64
N ILE A 118 5.73 0.44 -8.69
CA ILE A 118 6.07 -0.58 -9.68
C ILE A 118 7.41 -0.25 -10.34
N LYS A 119 7.61 0.97 -10.84
CA LYS A 119 8.88 1.40 -11.43
C LYS A 119 10.08 1.24 -10.50
N VAL A 120 9.91 1.57 -9.22
CA VAL A 120 10.98 1.40 -8.21
C VAL A 120 11.30 -0.09 -7.98
N LEU A 121 10.28 -0.95 -7.95
CA LEU A 121 10.47 -2.39 -7.79
C LEU A 121 11.13 -3.01 -9.03
N GLU A 122 10.73 -2.64 -10.23
CA GLU A 122 11.35 -3.07 -11.48
C GLU A 122 12.85 -2.72 -11.52
N ALA A 123 13.22 -1.51 -11.14
CA ALA A 123 14.62 -1.10 -11.05
C ALA A 123 15.43 -1.93 -10.02
N LYS A 124 14.80 -2.29 -8.87
CA LYS A 124 15.44 -3.18 -7.89
C LYS A 124 15.62 -4.60 -8.41
N VAL A 125 14.63 -5.14 -9.09
CA VAL A 125 14.72 -6.47 -9.71
C VAL A 125 15.86 -6.48 -10.73
N GLU A 126 15.95 -5.50 -11.61
CA GLU A 126 17.05 -5.40 -12.58
C GLU A 126 18.43 -5.33 -11.90
N ALA A 127 18.56 -4.58 -10.82
CA ALA A 127 19.81 -4.51 -10.05
C ALA A 127 20.19 -5.86 -9.42
N LEU A 128 19.22 -6.58 -8.85
CA LEU A 128 19.42 -7.92 -8.30
C LEU A 128 19.81 -8.95 -9.36
N ASP A 129 19.18 -8.89 -10.53
CA ASP A 129 19.52 -9.77 -11.65
C ASP A 129 20.97 -9.59 -12.12
N LYS A 130 21.45 -8.34 -12.19
CA LYS A 130 22.85 -8.02 -12.48
C LYS A 130 23.80 -8.58 -11.41
N GLU A 131 23.42 -8.52 -10.14
CA GLU A 131 24.22 -9.06 -9.04
C GLU A 131 24.26 -10.60 -9.08
N ILE A 132 23.12 -11.23 -9.32
CA ILE A 132 23.02 -12.69 -9.50
C ILE A 132 23.92 -13.14 -10.68
N ALA A 133 23.91 -12.44 -11.80
CA ALA A 133 24.78 -12.76 -12.93
C ALA A 133 26.28 -12.67 -12.56
N LYS A 134 26.69 -11.65 -11.82
CA LYS A 134 28.06 -11.51 -11.30
C LYS A 134 28.44 -12.67 -10.36
N LEU A 135 27.55 -13.03 -9.43
CA LEU A 135 27.79 -14.13 -8.50
C LEU A 135 27.89 -15.49 -9.22
N ARG A 136 27.04 -15.73 -10.21
CA ARG A 136 27.11 -16.95 -11.04
C ARG A 136 28.45 -17.06 -11.77
N LEU A 137 28.94 -15.96 -12.33
CA LEU A 137 30.26 -15.93 -12.99
C LEU A 137 31.39 -16.23 -11.99
N ARG A 138 31.37 -15.63 -10.80
CA ARG A 138 32.35 -15.89 -9.74
C ARG A 138 32.35 -17.36 -9.32
N ILE A 139 31.18 -17.97 -9.14
CA ILE A 139 31.06 -19.40 -8.80
C ILE A 139 31.65 -20.25 -9.93
N HIS A 140 31.36 -19.92 -11.18
CA HIS A 140 31.90 -20.65 -12.32
C HIS A 140 33.43 -20.58 -12.36
N THR A 141 34.02 -19.39 -12.22
CA THR A 141 35.49 -19.23 -12.18
C THR A 141 36.15 -19.99 -11.03
N MET A 142 35.54 -19.96 -9.83
CA MET A 142 36.04 -20.72 -8.69
C MET A 142 35.97 -22.24 -8.91
N ARG A 143 34.91 -22.75 -9.55
CA ARG A 143 34.79 -24.16 -9.90
C ARG A 143 35.86 -24.58 -10.91
N MET A 144 36.11 -23.76 -11.90
CA MET A 144 37.15 -24.01 -12.91
C MET A 144 38.55 -24.00 -12.28
N ALA A 145 38.86 -23.03 -11.40
CA ALA A 145 40.14 -22.99 -10.68
C ALA A 145 40.35 -24.23 -9.79
N LYS A 146 39.30 -24.65 -9.06
CA LYS A 146 39.36 -25.87 -8.23
C LYS A 146 39.59 -27.15 -9.08
N SER A 147 38.97 -27.24 -10.24
CA SER A 147 39.16 -28.35 -11.18
C SER A 147 40.59 -28.35 -11.70
N GLN A 148 41.15 -27.22 -12.09
CA GLN A 148 42.54 -27.07 -12.53
C GLN A 148 43.55 -27.47 -11.43
N GLN A 149 43.29 -27.05 -10.22
CA GLN A 149 44.15 -27.42 -9.05
C GLN A 149 44.14 -28.93 -8.81
N LYS A 150 42.96 -29.59 -8.92
CA LYS A 150 42.85 -31.04 -8.82
C LYS A 150 43.64 -31.77 -9.91
N ILE A 151 43.54 -31.30 -11.17
CA ILE A 151 44.32 -31.85 -12.29
C ILE A 151 45.83 -31.67 -12.06
N PHE A 152 46.27 -30.52 -11.54
CA PHE A 152 47.66 -30.26 -11.22
C PHE A 152 48.18 -31.19 -10.13
N CYS A 153 47.42 -31.44 -9.04
CA CYS A 153 47.79 -32.38 -8.01
C CYS A 153 47.94 -33.80 -8.56
N VAL A 154 47.00 -34.28 -9.35
CA VAL A 154 47.09 -35.62 -9.98
C VAL A 154 48.32 -35.76 -10.89
N LYS A 155 48.62 -34.73 -11.70
CA LYS A 155 49.84 -34.74 -12.52
C LYS A 155 51.12 -34.77 -11.74
N LYS A 156 51.17 -34.04 -10.60
CA LYS A 156 52.33 -34.03 -9.69
C LYS A 156 52.52 -35.39 -9.03
N GLU A 157 51.47 -36.04 -8.54
CA GLU A 157 51.51 -37.38 -7.99
C GLU A 157 52.01 -38.41 -9.03
N SER A 158 51.46 -38.34 -10.25
CA SER A 158 51.89 -39.19 -11.34
C SER A 158 53.40 -39.01 -11.67
N ALA A 159 53.88 -37.78 -11.69
CA ALA A 159 55.30 -37.49 -11.91
C ALA A 159 56.19 -38.03 -10.80
N ILE A 160 55.78 -37.96 -9.55
CA ILE A 160 56.49 -38.51 -8.41
C ILE A 160 56.56 -40.05 -8.52
N ILE A 161 55.47 -40.72 -8.86
CA ILE A 161 55.40 -42.15 -9.05
C ILE A 161 56.35 -42.59 -10.15
N ASN A 162 56.36 -41.87 -11.28
CA ASN A 162 57.28 -42.18 -12.40
C ASN A 162 58.75 -41.99 -12.00
N LEU A 163 59.10 -40.96 -11.23
CA LEU A 163 60.44 -40.73 -10.71
C LEU A 163 60.87 -41.84 -9.78
N LEU A 164 59.97 -42.29 -8.88
CA LEU A 164 60.23 -43.42 -7.96
C LEU A 164 60.44 -44.74 -8.73
N ARG A 165 59.63 -45.00 -9.76
CA ARG A 165 59.84 -46.18 -10.65
C ARG A 165 61.19 -46.15 -11.30
N ALA A 166 61.57 -45.04 -11.92
CA ALA A 166 62.87 -44.86 -12.57
C ALA A 166 64.04 -45.08 -11.58
N LYS A 167 63.87 -44.55 -10.34
CA LYS A 167 64.90 -44.76 -9.27
C LYS A 167 65.01 -46.23 -8.86
N VAL A 168 63.89 -46.92 -8.75
CA VAL A 168 63.87 -48.35 -8.42
C VAL A 168 64.52 -49.18 -9.54
N GLU A 169 64.19 -48.88 -10.80
CA GLU A 169 64.84 -49.55 -11.97
C GLU A 169 66.36 -49.33 -11.98
N LEU A 170 66.81 -48.12 -11.66
CA LEU A 170 68.22 -47.81 -11.61
C LEU A 170 68.94 -48.58 -10.46
N LEU A 171 68.30 -48.69 -9.30
CA LEU A 171 68.84 -49.52 -8.20
C LEU A 171 68.90 -51.01 -8.46
N LEU A 172 67.95 -51.52 -9.26
CA LEU A 172 67.94 -52.87 -9.78
C LEU A 172 69.06 -53.13 -10.81
N THR A 173 69.31 -52.13 -11.69
CA THR A 173 70.36 -52.27 -12.71
C THR A 173 71.77 -52.18 -12.13
N VAL A 174 71.94 -51.39 -11.06
CA VAL A 174 73.26 -51.28 -10.35
C VAL A 174 73.53 -52.38 -9.33
N GLY A 175 72.57 -53.34 -9.19
CA GLY A 175 72.74 -54.51 -8.30
C GLY A 175 72.58 -54.22 -6.80
N PHE A 176 72.05 -53.03 -6.43
CA PHE A 176 71.79 -52.69 -5.02
C PHE A 176 70.52 -53.34 -4.45
N ILE A 177 69.60 -53.86 -5.30
CA ILE A 177 68.39 -54.57 -4.90
C ILE A 177 68.23 -55.79 -5.77
N ASP A 178 67.96 -56.94 -5.12
CA ASP A 178 67.80 -58.22 -5.79
C ASP A 178 66.47 -58.34 -6.48
N ARG A 179 66.46 -58.60 -7.77
CA ARG A 179 65.27 -58.64 -8.65
C ARG A 179 64.21 -59.63 -8.19
N ASP A 180 64.67 -60.76 -7.65
CA ASP A 180 63.83 -61.87 -7.23
C ASP A 180 63.03 -61.60 -5.95
N LYS A 181 63.44 -60.61 -5.15
CA LYS A 181 62.70 -60.17 -3.94
C LYS A 181 61.65 -59.08 -4.23
N TYR A 182 61.69 -58.43 -5.39
CA TYR A 182 60.81 -57.27 -5.68
C TYR A 182 59.54 -57.63 -6.47
N ASP A 183 59.54 -58.81 -7.12
CA ASP A 183 58.42 -59.22 -8.01
C ASP A 183 57.18 -59.74 -7.23
N TYR A 184 57.31 -59.95 -5.90
CA TYR A 184 56.22 -60.48 -5.05
C TYR A 184 55.36 -59.49 -4.40
N SER A 185 55.62 -58.20 -4.52
CA SER A 185 54.87 -57.16 -3.77
C SER A 185 53.97 -56.25 -4.65
N ILE A 186 53.80 -56.50 -5.92
CA ILE A 186 52.99 -55.65 -6.86
C ILE A 186 51.82 -56.44 -7.47
N ARG A 187 51.47 -57.59 -6.89
CA ARG A 187 50.22 -58.28 -7.27
C ARG A 187 49.30 -58.36 -6.06
N ASP A 188 48.59 -57.20 -5.78
CA ASP A 188 47.25 -57.11 -5.20
C ASP A 188 46.72 -55.69 -5.34
#